data_fbb01c0c37b5a93cc3da88f6e0da2d1a
#
_entry.id   fbb01c0c37b5a93cc3da88f6e0da2d1a
#
_cell.length_a   1.000
_cell.length_b   1.000
_cell.length_c   1.000
_cell.angle_alpha   90.00
_cell.angle_beta   90.00
_cell.angle_gamma   90.00
#
_symmetry.space_group_name_H-M   'P 1'
#
loop_
_entity.id
_entity.type
_entity.pdbx_description
1 polymer ?
#
loop_
_entity_poly.entity_id
_entity_poly.type
_entity_poly.pdbx_seq_one_letter_code
_entity_poly.pdbx_strand_id
1 'polypeptide(L)'
;GQCGASAVQNIGAYGAEIKDFIAEIEAVELASGRVVKLKVEDCDYSYRQSRFKNEWKNRYLITYVTYRLSHNFVPLLDYGNIRSKLEEMQIDVAHLTAQQLRDTIIEIRQEKLPDPAVTGNAGSFFMNPIIDEDTFRKLKENTPDLRYFMVDAEGNSVSEADTSRAVRYKIPAGWLIERCGWKGKSLGRAGVHSKQALVLINEGGATGQDIVNLMQAIQHDVKATFGLDIQPEVNVI
;
A
#
# COMPACT_ATOMS: atom_id res chain seq x y z
N GLY A 1 4.68 8.01 7.94
CA GLY A 1 6.10 7.72 7.69
C GLY A 1 6.94 8.97 7.51
N GLN A 2 8.24 8.81 7.40
CA GLN A 2 9.18 9.91 7.16
C GLN A 2 9.44 10.09 5.66
N CYS A 3 9.77 11.32 5.23
CA CYS A 3 10.03 11.63 3.82
C CYS A 3 11.13 10.75 3.20
N GLY A 4 12.24 10.53 3.90
CA GLY A 4 13.32 9.67 3.41
C GLY A 4 12.92 8.21 3.17
N ALA A 5 12.00 7.68 3.99
CA ALA A 5 11.49 6.32 3.82
C ALA A 5 10.53 6.19 2.63
N SER A 6 9.94 7.29 2.15
CA SER A 6 8.96 7.26 1.05
C SER A 6 9.56 6.73 -0.25
N ALA A 7 10.82 7.05 -0.51
CA ALA A 7 11.54 6.65 -1.72
C ALA A 7 11.93 5.16 -1.74
N VAL A 8 11.95 4.48 -0.57
CA VAL A 8 12.42 3.08 -0.49
C VAL A 8 11.47 2.12 -1.19
N GLN A 9 10.18 2.28 -1.03
CA GLN A 9 9.19 1.34 -1.55
C GLN A 9 8.11 1.97 -2.42
N ASN A 10 8.40 3.13 -3.02
CA ASN A 10 7.39 3.83 -3.81
C ASN A 10 6.06 3.94 -3.05
N ILE A 11 6.08 4.64 -1.91
CA ILE A 11 4.89 4.76 -1.07
C ILE A 11 3.74 5.39 -1.85
N GLY A 12 2.54 4.84 -1.70
CA GLY A 12 1.36 5.35 -2.40
C GLY A 12 0.08 5.09 -1.63
N ALA A 13 -0.86 6.02 -1.77
CA ALA A 13 -2.21 5.91 -1.23
C ALA A 13 -3.16 6.80 -2.04
N TYR A 14 -4.44 6.45 -2.04
CA TYR A 14 -5.51 7.23 -2.67
C TYR A 14 -5.25 7.58 -4.15
N GLY A 15 -4.66 6.64 -4.89
CA GLY A 15 -4.40 6.78 -6.33
C GLY A 15 -3.13 7.53 -6.69
N ALA A 16 -2.37 8.04 -5.72
CA ALA A 16 -1.08 8.70 -5.93
C ALA A 16 0.08 7.83 -5.48
N GLU A 17 1.18 7.83 -6.21
CA GLU A 17 2.44 7.19 -5.85
C GLU A 17 3.57 8.21 -5.79
N ILE A 18 4.51 8.02 -4.86
CA ILE A 18 5.54 9.03 -4.63
C ILE A 18 6.53 9.17 -5.80
N LYS A 19 6.72 8.12 -6.60
CA LYS A 19 7.56 8.16 -7.81
C LYS A 19 7.18 9.29 -8.77
N ASP A 20 5.87 9.65 -8.82
CA ASP A 20 5.35 10.67 -9.72
C ASP A 20 5.75 12.10 -9.28
N PHE A 21 6.23 12.23 -8.04
CA PHE A 21 6.58 13.51 -7.44
C PHE A 21 8.06 13.63 -7.08
N ILE A 22 8.84 12.53 -7.03
CA ILE A 22 10.27 12.59 -6.75
C ILE A 22 11.00 13.20 -7.95
N ALA A 23 11.82 14.21 -7.68
CA ALA A 23 12.72 14.81 -8.67
C ALA A 23 14.15 14.25 -8.55
N GLU A 24 14.65 14.07 -7.33
CA GLU A 24 16.01 13.62 -7.05
C GLU A 24 16.07 12.96 -5.66
N ILE A 25 16.94 11.98 -5.49
CA ILE A 25 17.24 11.37 -4.20
C ILE A 25 18.72 11.57 -3.91
N GLU A 26 19.04 12.15 -2.75
CA GLU A 26 20.41 12.19 -2.25
C GLU A 26 20.62 11.06 -1.25
N ALA A 27 21.71 10.33 -1.39
CA ALA A 27 22.05 9.22 -0.52
C ALA A 27 23.54 9.11 -0.26
N VAL A 28 23.91 8.52 0.87
CA VAL A 28 25.28 8.13 1.18
C VAL A 28 25.47 6.66 0.77
N GLU A 29 26.44 6.40 -0.09
CA GLU A 29 26.88 5.04 -0.40
C GLU A 29 27.66 4.47 0.80
N LEU A 30 27.11 3.44 1.46
CA LEU A 30 27.64 2.95 2.72
C LEU A 30 29.08 2.38 2.61
N ALA A 31 29.42 1.79 1.48
CA ALA A 31 30.75 1.19 1.26
C ALA A 31 31.87 2.25 1.14
N SER A 32 31.57 3.42 0.56
CA SER A 32 32.58 4.45 0.26
C SER A 32 32.43 5.73 1.11
N GLY A 33 31.27 5.89 1.77
CA GLY A 33 30.90 7.13 2.47
C GLY A 33 30.62 8.31 1.53
N ARG A 34 30.56 8.11 0.21
CA ARG A 34 30.33 9.18 -0.75
C ARG A 34 28.86 9.54 -0.82
N VAL A 35 28.59 10.85 -0.90
CA VAL A 35 27.26 11.36 -1.24
C VAL A 35 27.03 11.21 -2.74
N VAL A 36 25.90 10.61 -3.12
CA VAL A 36 25.48 10.42 -4.50
C VAL A 36 24.10 11.00 -4.72
N LYS A 37 23.84 11.45 -5.94
CA LYS A 37 22.51 11.88 -6.40
C LYS A 37 21.98 10.86 -7.38
N LEU A 38 20.78 10.37 -7.11
CA LEU A 38 20.12 9.33 -7.87
C LEU A 38 18.86 9.92 -8.51
N LYS A 39 18.66 9.61 -9.79
CA LYS A 39 17.44 10.02 -10.51
C LYS A 39 16.33 9.02 -10.31
N VAL A 40 15.10 9.44 -10.52
CA VAL A 40 13.91 8.58 -10.43
C VAL A 40 14.00 7.40 -11.39
N GLU A 41 14.50 7.66 -12.61
CA GLU A 41 14.65 6.64 -13.66
C GLU A 41 15.63 5.53 -13.26
N ASP A 42 16.61 5.84 -12.40
CA ASP A 42 17.58 4.86 -11.91
C ASP A 42 17.01 3.95 -10.81
N CYS A 43 15.88 4.33 -10.20
CA CYS A 43 15.32 3.65 -9.03
C CYS A 43 14.44 2.44 -9.34
N ASP A 44 14.05 2.24 -10.60
CA ASP A 44 13.20 1.13 -11.07
C ASP A 44 11.93 0.96 -10.21
N TYR A 45 11.16 2.06 -10.10
CA TYR A 45 9.96 2.08 -9.29
C TYR A 45 8.81 1.32 -9.93
N SER A 46 8.22 0.41 -9.15
CA SER A 46 6.94 -0.24 -9.44
C SER A 46 6.09 -0.31 -8.16
N TYR A 47 4.95 -0.99 -8.21
CA TYR A 47 4.06 -1.10 -7.05
C TYR A 47 4.76 -1.65 -5.81
N ARG A 48 5.00 -0.81 -4.81
CA ARG A 48 5.71 -1.13 -3.55
C ARG A 48 7.12 -1.68 -3.74
N GLN A 49 7.76 -1.36 -4.86
CA GLN A 49 9.10 -1.82 -5.22
C GLN A 49 9.99 -0.68 -5.67
N SER A 50 11.29 -0.88 -5.48
CA SER A 50 12.37 -0.08 -6.02
C SER A 50 13.68 -0.86 -5.95
N ARG A 51 14.73 -0.35 -6.57
CA ARG A 51 16.09 -0.90 -6.38
C ARG A 51 16.57 -0.84 -4.93
N PHE A 52 16.09 0.12 -4.12
CA PHE A 52 16.44 0.18 -2.69
C PHE A 52 15.95 -1.03 -1.89
N LYS A 53 14.89 -1.70 -2.33
CA LYS A 53 14.41 -2.95 -1.72
C LYS A 53 15.11 -4.19 -2.26
N ASN A 54 15.73 -4.10 -3.43
CA ASN A 54 16.34 -5.18 -4.18
C ASN A 54 17.86 -5.01 -4.31
N GLU A 55 18.36 -4.65 -5.48
CA GLU A 55 19.79 -4.57 -5.82
C GLU A 55 20.58 -3.60 -4.92
N TRP A 56 19.94 -2.54 -4.44
CA TRP A 56 20.53 -1.50 -3.59
C TRP A 56 20.27 -1.69 -2.10
N LYS A 57 19.66 -2.82 -1.72
CA LYS A 57 19.39 -3.12 -0.31
C LYS A 57 20.68 -3.08 0.49
N ASN A 58 20.69 -2.31 1.59
CA ASN A 58 21.84 -2.08 2.47
C ASN A 58 23.04 -1.41 1.78
N ARG A 59 22.89 -0.84 0.58
CA ARG A 59 23.94 -0.13 -0.13
C ARG A 59 23.92 1.37 0.13
N TYR A 60 22.76 1.95 0.28
CA TYR A 60 22.58 3.40 0.40
C TYR A 60 21.82 3.76 1.67
N LEU A 61 22.22 4.88 2.30
CA LEU A 61 21.47 5.60 3.32
C LEU A 61 20.88 6.86 2.66
N ILE A 62 19.58 6.92 2.46
CA ILE A 62 18.88 8.07 1.88
C ILE A 62 18.92 9.21 2.90
N THR A 63 19.45 10.36 2.49
CA THR A 63 19.57 11.57 3.31
C THR A 63 18.51 12.59 2.97
N TYR A 64 18.24 12.80 1.67
CA TYR A 64 17.22 13.73 1.19
C TYR A 64 16.41 13.14 0.03
N VAL A 65 15.15 13.54 -0.03
CA VAL A 65 14.26 13.30 -1.17
C VAL A 65 13.72 14.65 -1.61
N THR A 66 14.02 15.03 -2.85
CA THR A 66 13.51 16.26 -3.46
C THR A 66 12.23 15.95 -4.21
N TYR A 67 11.14 16.64 -3.89
CA TYR A 67 9.86 16.52 -4.57
C TYR A 67 9.63 17.70 -5.53
N ARG A 68 9.06 17.39 -6.69
CA ARG A 68 8.52 18.38 -7.62
C ARG A 68 7.00 18.38 -7.49
N LEU A 69 6.47 19.46 -6.91
CA LEU A 69 5.04 19.63 -6.70
C LEU A 69 4.49 20.70 -7.65
N SER A 70 3.23 20.55 -8.07
CA SER A 70 2.53 21.54 -8.90
C SER A 70 1.80 22.54 -8.02
N HIS A 71 1.76 23.81 -8.48
CA HIS A 71 0.85 24.82 -7.92
C HIS A 71 -0.59 24.62 -8.42
N ASN A 72 -0.77 23.92 -9.55
CA ASN A 72 -2.10 23.61 -10.06
C ASN A 72 -2.66 22.39 -9.33
N PHE A 73 -3.73 22.59 -8.62
CA PHE A 73 -4.43 21.51 -7.92
C PHE A 73 -5.33 20.75 -8.89
N VAL A 74 -5.05 19.46 -9.07
CA VAL A 74 -5.87 18.52 -9.84
C VAL A 74 -6.22 17.35 -8.90
N PRO A 75 -7.47 17.28 -8.41
CA PRO A 75 -7.87 16.26 -7.44
C PRO A 75 -8.02 14.88 -8.10
N LEU A 76 -7.50 13.83 -7.45
CA LEU A 76 -7.76 12.43 -7.77
C LEU A 76 -8.88 11.93 -6.86
N LEU A 77 -10.08 11.77 -7.39
CA LEU A 77 -11.28 11.47 -6.60
C LEU A 77 -11.83 10.05 -6.80
N ASP A 78 -11.32 9.34 -7.80
CA ASP A 78 -11.89 8.04 -8.22
C ASP A 78 -11.34 6.86 -7.41
N TYR A 79 -10.53 7.13 -6.39
CA TYR A 79 -9.97 6.11 -5.52
C TYR A 79 -10.76 5.97 -4.21
N GLY A 80 -11.18 4.73 -3.93
CA GLY A 80 -11.85 4.41 -2.66
C GLY A 80 -13.20 5.11 -2.48
N ASN A 81 -13.41 5.68 -1.30
CA ASN A 81 -14.65 6.35 -0.93
C ASN A 81 -14.52 7.88 -0.82
N ILE A 82 -13.55 8.48 -1.53
CA ILE A 82 -13.33 9.95 -1.46
C ILE A 82 -14.57 10.70 -1.92
N ARG A 83 -15.15 10.37 -3.09
CA ARG A 83 -16.37 11.03 -3.60
C ARG A 83 -17.52 10.92 -2.63
N SER A 84 -17.82 9.72 -2.13
CA SER A 84 -18.91 9.51 -1.17
C SER A 84 -18.71 10.28 0.13
N LYS A 85 -17.44 10.41 0.59
CA LYS A 85 -17.13 11.18 1.80
C LYS A 85 -17.29 12.69 1.56
N LEU A 86 -16.88 13.20 0.40
CA LEU A 86 -17.11 14.59 0.02
C LEU A 86 -18.61 14.92 -0.06
N GLU A 87 -19.43 14.01 -0.60
CA GLU A 87 -20.89 14.13 -0.63
C GLU A 87 -21.49 14.15 0.80
N GLU A 88 -21.05 13.23 1.67
CA GLU A 88 -21.46 13.17 3.09
C GLU A 88 -21.14 14.48 3.81
N MET A 89 -19.96 15.07 3.55
CA MET A 89 -19.51 16.34 4.09
C MET A 89 -20.15 17.57 3.41
N GLN A 90 -20.99 17.37 2.39
CA GLN A 90 -21.62 18.43 1.60
C GLN A 90 -20.61 19.39 0.92
N ILE A 91 -19.45 18.86 0.51
CA ILE A 91 -18.41 19.62 -0.18
C ILE A 91 -18.65 19.57 -1.69
N ASP A 92 -18.79 20.73 -2.30
CA ASP A 92 -18.94 20.85 -3.74
C ASP A 92 -17.61 20.53 -4.45
N VAL A 93 -17.62 19.45 -5.25
CA VAL A 93 -16.44 19.00 -6.03
C VAL A 93 -15.99 20.04 -7.06
N ALA A 94 -16.91 20.85 -7.60
CA ALA A 94 -16.56 21.87 -8.60
C ALA A 94 -15.69 23.01 -8.01
N HIS A 95 -15.78 23.23 -6.70
CA HIS A 95 -15.02 24.25 -5.99
C HIS A 95 -14.08 23.65 -4.94
N LEU A 96 -13.74 22.36 -5.08
CA LEU A 96 -12.90 21.64 -4.13
C LEU A 96 -11.50 22.24 -4.06
N THR A 97 -11.06 22.57 -2.85
CA THR A 97 -9.70 23.02 -2.57
C THR A 97 -8.79 21.85 -2.14
N ALA A 98 -7.47 22.01 -2.30
CA ALA A 98 -6.49 21.04 -1.83
C ALA A 98 -6.59 20.82 -0.31
N GLN A 99 -6.91 21.86 0.45
CA GLN A 99 -7.09 21.77 1.90
C GLN A 99 -8.30 20.90 2.26
N GLN A 100 -9.44 21.11 1.60
CA GLN A 100 -10.65 20.31 1.81
C GLN A 100 -10.42 18.85 1.47
N LEU A 101 -9.76 18.55 0.34
CA LEU A 101 -9.43 17.17 -0.04
C LEU A 101 -8.50 16.52 1.00
N ARG A 102 -7.46 17.24 1.44
CA ARG A 102 -6.56 16.76 2.50
C ARG A 102 -7.33 16.41 3.77
N ASP A 103 -8.20 17.29 4.23
CA ASP A 103 -8.94 17.11 5.48
C ASP A 103 -9.95 15.95 5.36
N THR A 104 -10.61 15.81 4.21
CA THR A 104 -11.46 14.65 3.89
C THR A 104 -10.67 13.34 3.95
N ILE A 105 -9.47 13.29 3.37
CA ILE A 105 -8.61 12.09 3.42
C ILE A 105 -8.17 11.79 4.85
N ILE A 106 -7.85 12.80 5.65
CA ILE A 106 -7.51 12.62 7.07
C ILE A 106 -8.68 11.99 7.82
N GLU A 107 -9.90 12.50 7.64
CA GLU A 107 -11.11 11.97 8.28
C GLU A 107 -11.36 10.50 7.87
N ILE A 108 -11.32 10.18 6.58
CA ILE A 108 -11.43 8.79 6.10
C ILE A 108 -10.40 7.88 6.78
N ARG A 109 -9.17 8.36 6.95
CA ARG A 109 -8.10 7.58 7.59
C ARG A 109 -8.34 7.38 9.08
N GLN A 110 -8.77 8.41 9.79
CA GLN A 110 -9.08 8.34 11.22
C GLN A 110 -10.25 7.40 11.51
N GLU A 111 -11.24 7.35 10.63
CA GLU A 111 -12.36 6.41 10.76
C GLU A 111 -11.96 4.95 10.59
N LYS A 112 -10.98 4.68 9.72
CA LYS A 112 -10.60 3.31 9.29
C LYS A 112 -9.37 2.76 9.98
N LEU A 113 -8.40 3.61 10.32
CA LEU A 113 -7.09 3.17 10.80
C LEU A 113 -6.96 3.43 12.30
N PRO A 114 -6.39 2.49 13.07
CA PRO A 114 -6.12 2.72 14.47
C PRO A 114 -4.98 3.74 14.63
N ASP A 115 -5.11 4.63 15.62
CA ASP A 115 -4.02 5.52 16.00
C ASP A 115 -2.89 4.70 16.64
N PRO A 116 -1.65 4.73 16.09
CA PRO A 116 -0.53 4.00 16.65
C PRO A 116 -0.16 4.40 18.09
N ALA A 117 -0.51 5.61 18.51
CA ALA A 117 -0.31 6.08 19.88
C ALA A 117 -1.26 5.39 20.88
N VAL A 118 -2.40 4.90 20.40
CA VAL A 118 -3.43 4.22 21.21
C VAL A 118 -3.32 2.70 21.05
N THR A 119 -3.21 2.23 19.80
CA THR A 119 -3.11 0.81 19.48
C THR A 119 -1.91 0.59 18.59
N GLY A 120 -0.88 -0.06 19.15
CA GLY A 120 0.37 -0.34 18.44
C GLY A 120 0.10 -1.09 17.14
N ASN A 121 0.61 -0.57 16.02
CA ASN A 121 0.49 -1.18 14.70
C ASN A 121 1.59 -0.65 13.77
N ALA A 122 1.76 -1.29 12.62
CA ALA A 122 2.73 -0.90 11.58
C ALA A 122 2.03 -0.43 10.28
N GLY A 123 0.77 -0.03 10.36
CA GLY A 123 -0.04 0.32 9.19
C GLY A 123 -0.49 -0.90 8.39
N SER A 124 -0.67 -0.75 7.08
CA SER A 124 -0.99 -1.88 6.20
C SER A 124 0.15 -2.89 6.20
N PHE A 125 -0.15 -4.12 6.61
CA PHE A 125 0.88 -5.14 6.83
C PHE A 125 1.24 -5.94 5.57
N PHE A 126 0.27 -6.17 4.68
CA PHE A 126 0.46 -6.96 3.47
C PHE A 126 0.31 -6.12 2.20
N MET A 127 1.12 -6.46 1.20
CA MET A 127 0.93 -5.98 -0.17
C MET A 127 -0.24 -6.69 -0.84
N ASN A 128 -0.91 -6.00 -1.75
CA ASN A 128 -1.90 -6.61 -2.63
C ASN A 128 -1.18 -7.51 -3.65
N PRO A 129 -1.47 -8.82 -3.75
CA PRO A 129 -0.88 -9.67 -4.76
C PRO A 129 -1.32 -9.25 -6.16
N ILE A 130 -0.38 -9.32 -7.11
CA ILE A 130 -0.62 -9.10 -8.54
C ILE A 130 -0.49 -10.45 -9.24
N ILE A 131 -1.53 -10.86 -9.93
CA ILE A 131 -1.64 -12.17 -10.58
C ILE A 131 -1.84 -12.02 -12.11
N ASP A 132 -1.51 -13.05 -12.84
CA ASP A 132 -1.73 -13.13 -14.28
C ASP A 132 -3.18 -13.49 -14.63
N GLU A 133 -3.51 -13.42 -15.92
CA GLU A 133 -4.84 -13.70 -16.46
C GLU A 133 -5.32 -15.13 -16.15
N ASP A 134 -4.45 -16.14 -16.28
CA ASP A 134 -4.84 -17.54 -16.10
C ASP A 134 -5.18 -17.84 -14.63
N THR A 135 -4.40 -17.31 -13.72
CA THR A 135 -4.65 -17.37 -12.27
C THR A 135 -5.93 -16.62 -11.93
N PHE A 136 -6.11 -15.43 -12.50
CA PHE A 136 -7.32 -14.62 -12.28
C PHE A 136 -8.58 -15.34 -12.72
N ARG A 137 -8.60 -15.94 -13.93
CA ARG A 137 -9.77 -16.67 -14.44
C ARG A 137 -10.18 -17.81 -13.51
N LYS A 138 -9.21 -18.66 -13.13
CA LYS A 138 -9.45 -19.78 -12.20
C LYS A 138 -9.99 -19.29 -10.86
N LEU A 139 -9.44 -18.19 -10.34
CA LEU A 139 -9.87 -17.62 -9.08
C LEU A 139 -11.27 -17.03 -9.19
N LYS A 140 -11.58 -16.33 -10.29
CA LYS A 140 -12.88 -15.70 -10.54
C LYS A 140 -14.01 -16.72 -10.72
N GLU A 141 -13.74 -17.86 -11.36
CA GLU A 141 -14.69 -18.97 -11.49
C GLU A 141 -15.12 -19.52 -10.12
N ASN A 142 -14.15 -19.69 -9.20
CA ASN A 142 -14.41 -20.20 -7.85
C ASN A 142 -14.88 -19.12 -6.86
N THR A 143 -14.75 -17.84 -7.22
CA THR A 143 -15.05 -16.70 -6.35
C THR A 143 -15.73 -15.60 -7.17
N PRO A 144 -17.05 -15.72 -7.47
CA PRO A 144 -17.75 -14.78 -8.36
C PRO A 144 -17.73 -13.32 -7.89
N ASP A 145 -17.68 -13.09 -6.58
CA ASP A 145 -17.60 -11.77 -5.94
C ASP A 145 -16.17 -11.25 -5.74
N LEU A 146 -15.17 -11.89 -6.39
CA LEU A 146 -13.76 -11.48 -6.32
C LEU A 146 -13.62 -10.00 -6.67
N ARG A 147 -12.99 -9.25 -5.75
CA ARG A 147 -12.59 -7.86 -5.98
C ARG A 147 -11.21 -7.80 -6.59
N TYR A 148 -11.03 -6.94 -7.58
CA TYR A 148 -9.75 -6.77 -8.26
C TYR A 148 -9.63 -5.38 -8.88
N PHE A 149 -8.40 -5.02 -9.24
CA PHE A 149 -8.07 -3.85 -10.06
C PHE A 149 -7.20 -4.32 -11.23
N MET A 150 -7.49 -3.83 -12.42
CA MET A 150 -6.65 -4.05 -13.58
C MET A 150 -5.41 -3.15 -13.48
N VAL A 151 -4.25 -3.75 -13.73
CA VAL A 151 -2.95 -3.05 -13.64
C VAL A 151 -2.04 -3.48 -14.79
N ASP A 152 -1.07 -2.62 -15.14
CA ASP A 152 0.02 -2.97 -16.04
C ASP A 152 1.10 -3.84 -15.36
N ALA A 153 2.17 -4.13 -16.06
CA ALA A 153 3.28 -4.95 -15.56
C ALA A 153 3.96 -4.31 -14.33
N GLU A 154 3.97 -2.99 -14.23
CA GLU A 154 4.54 -2.21 -13.14
C GLU A 154 3.56 -2.03 -11.96
N GLY A 155 2.30 -2.46 -12.12
CA GLY A 155 1.25 -2.38 -11.09
C GLY A 155 0.50 -1.06 -11.06
N ASN A 156 0.64 -0.21 -12.10
CA ASN A 156 -0.16 1.00 -12.26
C ASN A 156 -1.57 0.64 -12.70
N SER A 157 -2.57 1.41 -12.27
CA SER A 157 -3.96 1.16 -12.66
C SER A 157 -4.17 1.37 -14.17
N VAL A 158 -4.88 0.44 -14.79
CA VAL A 158 -5.25 0.47 -16.21
C VAL A 158 -6.77 0.55 -16.31
N SER A 159 -7.29 1.36 -17.22
CA SER A 159 -8.74 1.37 -17.49
C SER A 159 -9.14 0.20 -18.39
N GLU A 160 -10.38 -0.27 -18.27
CA GLU A 160 -10.91 -1.33 -19.13
C GLU A 160 -10.89 -0.97 -20.63
N ALA A 161 -10.82 0.32 -20.96
CA ALA A 161 -10.73 0.80 -22.34
C ALA A 161 -9.31 0.71 -22.93
N ASP A 162 -8.27 0.60 -22.11
CA ASP A 162 -6.87 0.54 -22.55
C ASP A 162 -6.36 -0.90 -22.52
N THR A 163 -6.75 -1.71 -23.50
CA THR A 163 -6.33 -3.10 -23.66
C THR A 163 -4.97 -3.25 -24.36
N SER A 164 -4.28 -2.15 -24.68
CA SER A 164 -2.99 -2.17 -25.41
C SER A 164 -1.80 -2.63 -24.55
N ARG A 165 -1.97 -2.66 -23.23
CA ARG A 165 -0.94 -3.09 -22.27
C ARG A 165 -1.22 -4.49 -21.75
N ALA A 166 -0.16 -5.22 -21.40
CA ALA A 166 -0.30 -6.50 -20.71
C ALA A 166 -1.03 -6.29 -19.39
N VAL A 167 -2.27 -6.78 -19.30
CA VAL A 167 -3.11 -6.60 -18.12
C VAL A 167 -2.79 -7.67 -17.09
N ARG A 168 -2.60 -7.23 -15.86
CA ARG A 168 -2.53 -8.07 -14.67
C ARG A 168 -3.63 -7.68 -13.69
N TYR A 169 -3.85 -8.49 -12.69
CA TYR A 169 -4.93 -8.30 -11.74
C TYR A 169 -4.38 -8.16 -10.32
N LYS A 170 -4.56 -6.99 -9.73
CA LYS A 170 -4.20 -6.70 -8.34
C LYS A 170 -5.39 -7.01 -7.44
N ILE A 171 -5.22 -7.98 -6.56
CA ILE A 171 -6.27 -8.44 -5.66
C ILE A 171 -6.10 -7.76 -4.30
N PRO A 172 -7.13 -7.09 -3.74
CA PRO A 172 -7.01 -6.45 -2.44
C PRO A 172 -6.73 -7.46 -1.32
N ALA A 173 -5.54 -7.44 -0.73
CA ALA A 173 -5.18 -8.36 0.34
C ALA A 173 -6.11 -8.22 1.56
N GLY A 174 -6.57 -6.99 1.86
CA GLY A 174 -7.56 -6.79 2.93
C GLY A 174 -8.88 -7.53 2.68
N TRP A 175 -9.33 -7.63 1.43
CA TRP A 175 -10.51 -8.41 1.07
C TRP A 175 -10.26 -9.93 1.25
N LEU A 176 -9.08 -10.44 0.84
CA LEU A 176 -8.72 -11.85 1.03
C LEU A 176 -8.69 -12.22 2.53
N ILE A 177 -8.07 -11.38 3.35
CA ILE A 177 -7.96 -11.57 4.80
C ILE A 177 -9.34 -11.53 5.47
N GLU A 178 -10.20 -10.59 5.06
CA GLU A 178 -11.58 -10.50 5.56
C GLU A 178 -12.41 -11.74 5.17
N ARG A 179 -12.27 -12.25 3.95
CA ARG A 179 -12.94 -13.47 3.47
C ARG A 179 -12.47 -14.74 4.19
N CYS A 180 -11.22 -14.79 4.64
CA CYS A 180 -10.72 -15.83 5.54
C CYS A 180 -11.22 -15.65 6.99
N GLY A 181 -12.00 -14.60 7.25
CA GLY A 181 -12.64 -14.34 8.55
C GLY A 181 -11.68 -13.81 9.61
N TRP A 182 -10.54 -13.22 9.23
CA TRP A 182 -9.57 -12.67 10.17
C TRP A 182 -9.90 -11.26 10.67
N LYS A 183 -10.72 -10.48 9.97
CA LYS A 183 -11.08 -9.12 10.37
C LYS A 183 -11.69 -9.10 11.76
N GLY A 184 -11.09 -8.37 12.69
CA GLY A 184 -11.50 -8.26 14.09
C GLY A 184 -11.20 -9.50 14.93
N LYS A 185 -10.40 -10.45 14.44
CA LYS A 185 -9.96 -11.63 15.21
C LYS A 185 -8.53 -11.48 15.70
N SER A 186 -8.23 -12.19 16.78
CA SER A 186 -6.93 -12.19 17.45
C SER A 186 -6.36 -13.59 17.52
N LEU A 187 -5.04 -13.67 17.53
CA LEU A 187 -4.25 -14.86 17.85
C LEU A 187 -3.32 -14.50 19.03
N GLY A 188 -3.70 -14.93 20.23
CA GLY A 188 -3.00 -14.52 21.44
C GLY A 188 -3.16 -13.01 21.71
N ARG A 189 -2.03 -12.29 21.72
CA ARG A 189 -1.97 -10.84 21.99
C ARG A 189 -1.85 -9.98 20.72
N ALA A 190 -1.79 -10.61 19.56
CA ALA A 190 -1.80 -9.96 18.27
C ALA A 190 -3.17 -10.13 17.61
N GLY A 191 -3.68 -9.10 16.94
CA GLY A 191 -4.99 -9.12 16.31
C GLY A 191 -5.01 -8.44 14.94
N VAL A 192 -6.11 -8.63 14.23
CA VAL A 192 -6.45 -7.93 12.99
C VAL A 192 -7.47 -6.86 13.29
N HIS A 193 -7.19 -5.61 12.92
CA HIS A 193 -8.06 -4.48 13.24
C HIS A 193 -9.48 -4.67 12.67
N SER A 194 -10.50 -4.35 13.48
CA SER A 194 -11.92 -4.61 13.15
C SER A 194 -12.46 -3.78 11.98
N LYS A 195 -11.87 -2.63 11.69
CA LYS A 195 -12.29 -1.75 10.58
C LYS A 195 -11.42 -1.89 9.33
N GLN A 196 -10.19 -2.43 9.46
CA GLN A 196 -9.24 -2.57 8.35
C GLN A 196 -8.42 -3.86 8.49
N ALA A 197 -8.77 -4.86 7.68
CA ALA A 197 -8.16 -6.19 7.76
C ALA A 197 -6.66 -6.23 7.35
N LEU A 198 -6.15 -5.18 6.69
CA LEU A 198 -4.72 -5.05 6.39
C LEU A 198 -3.86 -4.66 7.61
N VAL A 199 -4.47 -4.17 8.69
CA VAL A 199 -3.73 -3.66 9.84
C VAL A 199 -3.68 -4.71 10.93
N LEU A 200 -2.47 -5.21 11.19
CA LEU A 200 -2.20 -6.05 12.37
C LEU A 200 -1.92 -5.15 13.58
N ILE A 201 -2.53 -5.47 14.70
CA ILE A 201 -2.51 -4.67 15.93
C ILE A 201 -1.91 -5.45 17.09
N ASN A 202 -1.30 -4.70 18.00
CA ASN A 202 -0.90 -5.17 19.32
C ASN A 202 -2.03 -4.86 20.30
N GLU A 203 -2.71 -5.90 20.78
CA GLU A 203 -3.82 -5.76 21.75
C GLU A 203 -3.34 -5.57 23.19
N GLY A 204 -2.06 -5.44 23.39
CA GLY A 204 -1.42 -5.24 24.69
C GLY A 204 -0.42 -6.35 25.02
N GLY A 205 0.86 -5.99 25.03
CA GLY A 205 1.97 -6.86 25.37
C GLY A 205 2.29 -7.95 24.35
N ALA A 206 1.87 -7.79 23.08
CA ALA A 206 2.34 -8.66 22.00
C ALA A 206 3.82 -8.42 21.72
N THR A 207 4.54 -9.51 21.49
CA THR A 207 5.92 -9.51 21.01
C THR A 207 5.96 -9.45 19.49
N GLY A 208 7.13 -9.17 18.89
CA GLY A 208 7.32 -9.31 17.43
C GLY A 208 7.00 -10.72 16.94
N GLN A 209 7.31 -11.76 17.73
CA GLN A 209 7.00 -13.15 17.38
C GLN A 209 5.49 -13.41 17.35
N ASP A 210 4.69 -12.80 18.22
CA ASP A 210 3.22 -12.91 18.18
C ASP A 210 2.67 -12.33 16.87
N ILE A 211 3.20 -11.20 16.42
CA ILE A 211 2.83 -10.60 15.13
C ILE A 211 3.24 -11.50 13.96
N VAL A 212 4.44 -12.09 14.01
CA VAL A 212 4.91 -13.04 12.97
C VAL A 212 4.03 -14.29 12.93
N ASN A 213 3.65 -14.84 14.07
CA ASN A 213 2.76 -15.99 14.14
C ASN A 213 1.38 -15.67 13.53
N LEU A 214 0.81 -14.51 13.85
CA LEU A 214 -0.43 -14.05 13.26
C LEU A 214 -0.29 -13.86 11.75
N MET A 215 0.80 -13.22 11.29
CA MET A 215 1.10 -13.06 9.86
C MET A 215 1.09 -14.39 9.12
N GLN A 216 1.81 -15.39 9.67
CA GLN A 216 1.93 -16.73 9.07
C GLN A 216 0.58 -17.47 9.04
N ALA A 217 -0.22 -17.36 10.11
CA ALA A 217 -1.56 -17.94 10.12
C ALA A 217 -2.46 -17.34 9.04
N ILE A 218 -2.43 -16.02 8.87
CA ILE A 218 -3.18 -15.32 7.80
C ILE A 218 -2.68 -15.76 6.41
N GLN A 219 -1.37 -15.82 6.20
CA GLN A 219 -0.78 -16.29 4.93
C GLN A 219 -1.20 -17.71 4.60
N HIS A 220 -1.19 -18.60 5.60
CA HIS A 220 -1.62 -19.98 5.45
C HIS A 220 -3.09 -20.07 5.00
N ASP A 221 -3.98 -19.37 5.68
CA ASP A 221 -5.42 -19.41 5.38
C ASP A 221 -5.76 -18.78 4.02
N VAL A 222 -5.10 -17.68 3.66
CA VAL A 222 -5.26 -17.07 2.32
C VAL A 222 -4.76 -18.03 1.25
N LYS A 223 -3.63 -18.70 1.46
CA LYS A 223 -3.09 -19.70 0.52
C LYS A 223 -4.01 -20.90 0.39
N ALA A 224 -4.52 -21.42 1.50
CA ALA A 224 -5.44 -22.56 1.53
C ALA A 224 -6.77 -22.24 0.84
N THR A 225 -7.31 -21.02 1.03
CA THR A 225 -8.62 -20.62 0.52
C THR A 225 -8.57 -20.19 -0.95
N PHE A 226 -7.56 -19.43 -1.34
CA PHE A 226 -7.50 -18.75 -2.65
C PHE A 226 -6.33 -19.21 -3.53
N GLY A 227 -5.42 -20.03 -3.00
CA GLY A 227 -4.19 -20.43 -3.71
C GLY A 227 -3.17 -19.30 -3.88
N LEU A 228 -3.39 -18.12 -3.28
CA LEU A 228 -2.56 -16.94 -3.43
C LEU A 228 -1.58 -16.78 -2.27
N ASP A 229 -0.37 -16.33 -2.59
CA ASP A 229 0.62 -15.91 -1.59
C ASP A 229 0.51 -14.40 -1.38
N ILE A 230 0.36 -13.94 -0.14
CA ILE A 230 0.42 -12.54 0.23
C ILE A 230 1.74 -12.25 0.97
N GLN A 231 2.41 -11.18 0.55
CA GLN A 231 3.71 -10.80 1.10
C GLN A 231 3.59 -9.63 2.07
N PRO A 232 4.36 -9.62 3.18
CA PRO A 232 4.39 -8.48 4.07
C PRO A 232 5.02 -7.26 3.37
N GLU A 233 4.45 -6.09 3.61
CA GLU A 233 5.05 -4.80 3.26
C GLU A 233 6.04 -4.36 4.35
N VAL A 234 5.79 -4.81 5.58
CA VAL A 234 6.60 -4.53 6.76
C VAL A 234 7.86 -5.39 6.76
N ASN A 235 9.00 -4.79 7.10
CA ASN A 235 10.24 -5.53 7.29
C ASN A 235 10.20 -6.27 8.64
N VAL A 236 10.45 -7.57 8.60
CA VAL A 236 10.66 -8.41 9.77
C VAL A 236 12.16 -8.49 10.02
N ILE A 237 12.63 -8.04 11.18
CA ILE A 237 14.03 -7.98 11.59
C ILE A 237 14.25 -8.84 12.83
#